data_c0d39f410cbcd69158bb7161c9c4abf9
#
_entry.id   c0d39f410cbcd69158bb7161c9c4abf9
#
_cell.length_a   1.000
_cell.length_b   1.000
_cell.length_c   1.000
_cell.angle_alpha   90.00
_cell.angle_beta   90.00
_cell.angle_gamma   90.00
#
_symmetry.space_group_name_H-M   'P 1'
#
loop_
_entity.id
_entity.type
_entity.pdbx_description
1 polymer ?
#
loop_
_entity_poly.entity_id
_entity_poly.type
_entity_poly.pdbx_seq_one_letter_code
_entity_poly.pdbx_strand_id
1 'polypeptide(L)'
;MLEIVFAGKFKKEYKRALKRGCSSAKMEEILDILSHEKTIPEKYKDHALINTHELKNVRELHIEPDWLLIYRKEKQVQILRCLRTGTHSDLFNK
;
A
#
# COMPACT_ATOMS: atom_id res chain seq x y z
N MET A 1 -2.19 9.71 -15.00
CA MET A 1 -2.69 8.72 -14.03
C MET A 1 -1.82 7.47 -14.08
N LEU A 2 -1.48 6.93 -12.92
CA LEU A 2 -0.69 5.71 -12.85
C LEU A 2 -1.58 4.47 -13.02
N GLU A 3 -1.10 3.48 -13.76
CA GLU A 3 -1.78 2.21 -13.87
C GLU A 3 -1.53 1.40 -12.60
N ILE A 4 -2.58 0.85 -11.99
CA ILE A 4 -2.45 0.09 -10.75
C ILE A 4 -2.12 -1.36 -11.08
N VAL A 5 -1.00 -1.85 -10.53
CA VAL A 5 -0.58 -3.24 -10.70
C VAL A 5 -0.47 -3.88 -9.31
N PHE A 6 -1.09 -5.02 -9.12
CA PHE A 6 -1.09 -5.73 -7.85
C PHE A 6 -0.12 -6.91 -7.89
N ALA A 7 0.85 -6.89 -7.00
CA ALA A 7 1.75 -8.04 -6.83
C ALA A 7 0.95 -9.25 -6.33
N GLY A 8 1.40 -10.46 -6.66
CA GLY A 8 0.71 -11.68 -6.22
C GLY A 8 0.57 -11.76 -4.71
N LYS A 9 1.61 -11.37 -3.98
CA LYS A 9 1.60 -11.36 -2.53
C LYS A 9 0.55 -10.38 -1.99
N PHE A 10 0.47 -9.19 -2.61
CA PHE A 10 -0.55 -8.20 -2.24
C PHE A 10 -1.97 -8.78 -2.40
N LYS A 11 -2.24 -9.45 -3.52
CA LYS A 11 -3.57 -10.01 -3.78
C LYS A 11 -4.01 -10.96 -2.68
N LYS A 12 -3.10 -11.84 -2.24
CA LYS A 12 -3.39 -12.80 -1.17
C LYS A 12 -3.63 -12.09 0.16
N GLU A 13 -2.78 -11.11 0.46
CA GLU A 13 -2.86 -10.37 1.72
C GLU A 13 -4.11 -9.50 1.78
N TYR A 14 -4.49 -8.88 0.66
CA TYR A 14 -5.69 -8.06 0.61
C TYR A 14 -6.94 -8.92 0.80
N LYS A 15 -6.98 -10.08 0.17
CA LYS A 15 -8.09 -11.02 0.35
C LYS A 15 -8.26 -11.40 1.82
N ARG A 16 -7.13 -11.65 2.51
CA ARG A 16 -7.15 -11.95 3.94
C ARG A 16 -7.64 -10.77 4.77
N ALA A 17 -7.19 -9.56 4.43
CA ALA A 17 -7.62 -8.34 5.12
C ALA A 17 -9.14 -8.15 5.01
N LEU A 18 -9.71 -8.38 3.82
CA LEU A 18 -11.15 -8.29 3.62
C LEU A 18 -11.91 -9.30 4.47
N LYS A 19 -11.38 -10.50 4.61
CA LYS A 19 -11.99 -11.52 5.48
C LYS A 19 -11.96 -11.13 6.94
N ARG A 20 -10.98 -10.32 7.35
CA ARG A 20 -10.86 -9.81 8.72
C ARG A 20 -11.76 -8.61 8.98
N GLY A 21 -12.48 -8.13 7.96
CA GLY A 21 -13.39 -7.01 8.11
C GLY A 21 -12.84 -5.66 7.65
N CYS A 22 -11.67 -5.63 7.01
CA CYS A 22 -11.12 -4.39 6.47
C CYS A 22 -11.99 -3.88 5.33
N SER A 23 -12.12 -2.56 5.22
CA SER A 23 -13.02 -1.94 4.26
C SER A 23 -12.38 -1.81 2.87
N SER A 24 -13.01 -2.44 1.87
CA SER A 24 -12.56 -2.28 0.48
C SER A 24 -12.73 -0.83 0.02
N ALA A 25 -13.75 -0.12 0.53
CA ALA A 25 -13.96 1.29 0.17
C ALA A 25 -12.77 2.15 0.59
N LYS A 26 -12.19 1.88 1.77
CA LYS A 26 -11.01 2.62 2.22
C LYS A 26 -9.80 2.35 1.34
N MET A 27 -9.59 1.09 0.96
CA MET A 27 -8.49 0.75 0.06
C MET A 27 -8.67 1.44 -1.29
N GLU A 28 -9.88 1.41 -1.84
CA GLU A 28 -10.17 2.04 -3.12
C GLU A 28 -9.94 3.55 -3.08
N GLU A 29 -10.31 4.21 -1.98
CA GLU A 29 -10.05 5.63 -1.80
C GLU A 29 -8.56 5.93 -1.83
N ILE A 30 -7.76 5.13 -1.12
CA ILE A 30 -6.30 5.27 -1.10
C ILE A 30 -5.71 5.07 -2.49
N LEU A 31 -6.16 4.02 -3.19
CA LEU A 31 -5.65 3.74 -4.53
C LEU A 31 -6.00 4.86 -5.51
N ASP A 32 -7.17 5.47 -5.35
CA ASP A 32 -7.57 6.61 -6.16
C ASP A 32 -6.62 7.80 -5.92
N ILE A 33 -6.35 8.10 -4.67
CA ILE A 33 -5.42 9.19 -4.31
C ILE A 33 -4.04 8.94 -4.92
N LEU A 34 -3.52 7.74 -4.75
CA LEU A 34 -2.17 7.40 -5.22
C LEU A 34 -2.07 7.35 -6.75
N SER A 35 -3.06 6.74 -7.41
CA SER A 35 -3.01 6.59 -8.87
C SER A 35 -3.16 7.92 -9.58
N HIS A 36 -3.93 8.85 -9.03
CA HIS A 36 -4.11 10.19 -9.59
C HIS A 36 -3.07 11.18 -9.05
N GLU A 37 -2.14 10.71 -8.24
CA GLU A 37 -1.08 11.52 -7.63
C GLU A 37 -1.61 12.74 -6.89
N LYS A 38 -2.73 12.58 -6.21
CA LYS A 38 -3.31 13.62 -5.38
C LYS A 38 -2.51 13.78 -4.08
N THR A 39 -2.68 14.90 -3.41
CA THR A 39 -2.08 15.12 -2.09
C THR A 39 -2.60 14.08 -1.10
N ILE A 40 -1.68 13.38 -0.43
CA ILE A 40 -2.04 12.35 0.55
C ILE A 40 -2.31 13.02 1.89
N PRO A 41 -3.52 12.86 2.47
CA PRO A 41 -3.79 13.43 3.80
C PRO A 41 -2.82 12.92 4.86
N GLU A 42 -2.42 13.79 5.77
CA GLU A 42 -1.46 13.46 6.82
C GLU A 42 -1.90 12.32 7.71
N LYS A 43 -3.19 12.12 7.86
CA LYS A 43 -3.72 11.03 8.70
C LYS A 43 -3.27 9.65 8.25
N TYR A 44 -2.89 9.50 6.98
CA TYR A 44 -2.41 8.22 6.45
C TYR A 44 -0.94 7.98 6.69
N LYS A 45 -0.21 8.97 7.21
CA LYS A 45 1.20 8.83 7.60
C LYS A 45 2.08 8.18 6.53
N ASP A 46 1.88 8.60 5.28
CA ASP A 46 2.69 8.11 4.17
C ASP A 46 4.14 8.50 4.35
N HIS A 47 5.04 7.54 4.25
CA HIS A 47 6.47 7.79 4.39
C HIS A 47 7.30 6.73 3.67
N ALA A 48 8.53 7.09 3.33
CA ALA A 48 9.44 6.14 2.69
C ALA A 48 9.88 5.09 3.70
N LEU A 49 9.92 3.83 3.26
CA LEU A 49 10.49 2.76 4.05
C LEU A 49 11.98 2.69 3.80
N ILE A 50 12.75 2.74 4.89
CA ILE A 50 14.20 2.68 4.84
C ILE A 50 14.63 1.31 5.38
N ASN A 51 15.74 0.77 4.85
CA ASN A 51 16.34 -0.47 5.32
C ASN A 51 15.52 -1.73 5.03
N THR A 52 14.85 -1.77 3.89
CA THR A 52 14.23 -3.00 3.40
C THR A 52 15.21 -3.68 2.45
N HIS A 53 15.60 -4.91 2.75
CA HIS A 53 16.60 -5.62 1.97
C HIS A 53 16.13 -6.00 0.57
N GLU A 54 14.87 -6.30 0.42
CA GLU A 54 14.32 -6.83 -0.82
C GLU A 54 13.58 -5.80 -1.67
N LEU A 55 13.20 -4.67 -1.07
CA LEU A 55 12.36 -3.68 -1.74
C LEU A 55 13.04 -2.33 -1.72
N LYS A 56 13.26 -1.77 -2.91
CA LYS A 56 13.86 -0.45 -3.07
C LYS A 56 12.79 0.58 -3.45
N ASN A 57 12.97 1.80 -2.96
CA ASN A 57 12.08 2.92 -3.30
C ASN A 57 10.62 2.67 -2.95
N VAL A 58 10.38 1.95 -1.84
CA VAL A 58 9.03 1.64 -1.40
C VAL A 58 8.58 2.62 -0.33
N ARG A 59 7.26 2.79 -0.24
CA ARG A 59 6.65 3.66 0.74
C ARG A 59 5.62 2.87 1.53
N GLU A 60 5.39 3.30 2.77
CA GLU A 60 4.38 2.73 3.65
C GLU A 60 3.31 3.77 3.91
N LEU A 61 2.06 3.35 3.88
CA LEU A 61 0.92 4.22 4.16
C LEU A 61 0.00 3.48 5.12
N HIS A 62 -0.49 4.21 6.15
CA HIS A 62 -1.43 3.66 7.13
C HIS A 62 -2.85 3.95 6.67
N ILE A 63 -3.52 2.93 6.12
CA ILE A 63 -4.95 3.04 5.76
C ILE A 63 -5.76 3.22 7.04
N GLU A 64 -5.40 2.43 8.05
CA GLU A 64 -5.85 2.54 9.43
C GLU A 64 -4.64 2.35 10.33
N PRO A 65 -4.72 2.63 11.64
CA PRO A 65 -3.53 2.56 12.51
C PRO A 65 -2.75 1.26 12.40
N ASP A 66 -3.43 0.13 12.20
CA ASP A 66 -2.74 -1.16 12.04
C ASP A 66 -3.14 -1.86 10.74
N TRP A 67 -3.41 -1.09 9.70
CA TRP A 67 -3.64 -1.64 8.35
C TRP A 67 -2.80 -0.84 7.38
N LEU A 68 -1.72 -1.47 6.92
CA LEU A 68 -0.69 -0.83 6.12
C LEU A 68 -0.81 -1.19 4.64
N LEU A 69 -0.39 -0.28 3.79
CA LEU A 69 -0.18 -0.53 2.36
C LEU A 69 1.28 -0.22 2.06
N ILE A 70 1.98 -1.18 1.48
CA ILE A 70 3.33 -0.98 0.99
C ILE A 70 3.26 -0.92 -0.53
N TYR A 71 3.76 0.17 -1.10
CA TYR A 71 3.62 0.43 -2.53
C TYR A 71 4.87 1.11 -3.08
N ARG A 72 4.95 1.14 -4.41
CA ARG A 72 6.02 1.84 -5.11
C ARG A 72 5.44 2.54 -6.33
N LYS A 73 5.83 3.79 -6.55
CA LYS A 73 5.48 4.51 -7.77
C LYS A 73 6.63 4.38 -8.76
N GLU A 74 6.35 3.78 -9.89
CA GLU A 74 7.33 3.63 -10.98
C GLU A 74 6.95 4.61 -12.08
N LYS A 75 7.38 5.85 -11.92
CA LYS A 75 6.91 6.94 -12.79
C LYS A 75 7.38 6.82 -14.24
N GLN A 76 8.54 6.24 -14.48
CA GLN A 76 9.04 6.08 -15.83
C GLN A 76 8.12 5.22 -16.70
N VAL A 77 7.46 4.24 -16.10
CA VAL A 77 6.51 3.38 -16.79
C VAL A 77 5.07 3.65 -16.38
N GLN A 78 4.84 4.69 -15.58
CA GLN A 78 3.52 5.14 -15.14
C GLN A 78 2.74 4.04 -14.40
N ILE A 79 3.41 3.36 -13.47
CA ILE A 79 2.81 2.28 -12.68
C ILE A 79 2.79 2.62 -11.20
N LEU A 80 1.66 2.33 -10.56
CA LEU A 80 1.54 2.26 -9.11
C LEU A 80 1.53 0.77 -8.75
N ARG A 81 2.61 0.30 -8.16
CA ARG A 81 2.75 -1.11 -7.82
C ARG A 81 2.42 -1.32 -6.35
N CYS A 82 1.35 -2.08 -6.09
CA CYS A 82 0.94 -2.44 -4.74
C CYS A 82 1.63 -3.74 -4.37
N LEU A 83 2.51 -3.68 -3.38
CA LEU A 83 3.41 -4.79 -3.05
C LEU A 83 2.89 -5.66 -1.92
N ARG A 84 2.44 -5.03 -0.82
CA ARG A 84 1.98 -5.76 0.35
C ARG A 84 0.91 -4.98 1.08
N THR A 85 0.09 -5.69 1.87
CA THR A 85 -0.86 -5.06 2.79
C THR A 85 -1.10 -6.00 3.96
N GLY A 86 -1.35 -5.44 5.14
CA GLY A 86 -1.59 -6.21 6.35
C GLY A 86 -1.31 -5.39 7.59
N THR A 87 -1.29 -6.06 8.74
CA THR A 87 -0.93 -5.44 10.00
C THR A 87 0.58 -5.34 10.13
N HIS A 88 1.06 -4.60 11.14
CA HIS A 88 2.49 -4.56 11.43
C HIS A 88 3.04 -5.96 11.69
N SER A 89 2.29 -6.80 12.42
CA SER A 89 2.70 -8.18 12.67
C SER A 89 2.79 -8.99 11.38
N ASP A 90 1.82 -8.83 10.49
CA ASP A 90 1.81 -9.56 9.22
C ASP A 90 3.03 -9.22 8.36
N LEU A 91 3.42 -7.95 8.33
CA LEU A 91 4.44 -7.46 7.41
C LEU A 91 5.85 -7.47 8.01
N PHE A 92 5.97 -7.27 9.31
CA PHE A 92 7.27 -7.06 9.96
C PHE A 92 7.57 -8.03 11.10
N ASN A 93 6.71 -9.01 11.33
CA ASN A 93 6.90 -10.01 12.40
C ASN A 93 7.07 -9.39 13.81
N LYS A 94 6.26 -8.39 14.11
CA LYS A 94 6.33 -7.71 15.41
C LYS A 94 5.12 -7.95 16.27
#